data_e101d51d6a33a4166303f6070cd800e6
#
_entry.id   e101d51d6a33a4166303f6070cd800e6
#
_cell.length_a   1.000
_cell.length_b   1.000
_cell.length_c   1.000
_cell.angle_alpha   90.00
_cell.angle_beta   90.00
_cell.angle_gamma   90.00
#
_symmetry.space_group_name_H-M   'P 1'
#
loop_
_entity.id
_entity.type
_entity.pdbx_description
1 polymer ?
#
loop_
_entity_poly.entity_id
_entity_poly.type
_entity_poly.pdbx_seq_one_letter_code
_entity_poly.pdbx_strand_id
1 'polypeptide(L)'
;MLDGTRTHSSGSSKEEWVTPPPIASDIKKTEAKGTKGKGCKKRAQQSDQASHQIIPWVHRHPRELREDLAAGSGVNKKFVNNDLPLGATIDNTWRRLFISALAHFAGGYDNPWAIPSDKFISVLQQIWNAVYEGKIKHVVTNDGPVYHIARQALNNWRSGFAAAAIAVITTFFANDADFANSVMRTEFAKAMLQKNRFLFSESRGTDKKAWSGLWRGLFVLQTFAHHLNFIQGRVRVVALDEELVGPRTALALACAAVSRMLTLVANDNITFKSDPGNSNGVWTAVIPKGSQYEFNETVWGPSTRRYLEPIQNLTEENFTLIVEETQKYLKKPALALNSAASDDEDSEFEDLFAFR
;
A
#
# COMPACT_ATOMS: atom_id res chain seq x y z
N MET A 1 -38.54 -51.26 -27.04
CA MET A 1 -39.55 -50.45 -26.35
C MET A 1 -38.92 -50.08 -25.02
N LEU A 2 -38.55 -48.88 -24.66
CA LEU A 2 -38.94 -47.53 -24.88
C LEU A 2 -37.70 -46.62 -24.77
N ASP A 3 -37.69 -45.70 -25.65
CA ASP A 3 -36.87 -44.53 -25.84
C ASP A 3 -36.91 -43.57 -24.63
N GLY A 4 -35.81 -42.91 -24.32
CA GLY A 4 -35.69 -41.91 -23.26
C GLY A 4 -34.56 -40.94 -23.52
N THR A 5 -34.66 -40.14 -24.57
CA THR A 5 -33.80 -38.99 -24.86
C THR A 5 -33.90 -37.94 -23.76
N ARG A 6 -32.80 -37.67 -23.08
CA ARG A 6 -32.63 -36.57 -22.09
C ARG A 6 -31.81 -35.46 -22.72
N THR A 7 -32.48 -34.40 -23.13
CA THR A 7 -31.88 -33.13 -23.58
C THR A 7 -31.28 -32.39 -22.41
N HIS A 8 -29.97 -32.10 -22.45
CA HIS A 8 -29.29 -31.18 -21.55
C HIS A 8 -29.45 -29.74 -22.04
N SER A 9 -30.24 -28.97 -21.32
CA SER A 9 -30.33 -27.52 -21.45
C SER A 9 -29.17 -26.87 -20.67
N SER A 10 -28.27 -26.24 -21.40
CA SER A 10 -27.21 -25.38 -20.81
C SER A 10 -27.80 -24.01 -20.47
N GLY A 11 -28.13 -23.81 -19.21
CA GLY A 11 -28.51 -22.51 -18.66
C GLY A 11 -27.26 -21.69 -18.31
N SER A 12 -26.98 -20.69 -19.11
CA SER A 12 -26.00 -19.64 -18.79
C SER A 12 -26.57 -18.76 -17.69
N SER A 13 -26.09 -18.92 -16.45
CA SER A 13 -26.41 -18.04 -15.33
C SER A 13 -25.57 -16.77 -15.46
N LYS A 14 -26.21 -15.69 -15.89
CA LYS A 14 -25.67 -14.33 -15.70
C LYS A 14 -25.70 -14.03 -14.19
N GLU A 15 -24.52 -13.87 -13.57
CA GLU A 15 -24.40 -13.37 -12.21
C GLU A 15 -24.81 -11.89 -12.19
N GLU A 16 -26.02 -11.66 -11.70
CA GLU A 16 -26.58 -10.33 -11.47
C GLU A 16 -26.03 -9.80 -10.12
N TRP A 17 -25.22 -8.77 -10.15
CA TRP A 17 -24.73 -8.07 -8.97
C TRP A 17 -25.90 -7.33 -8.29
N VAL A 18 -26.43 -7.93 -7.23
CA VAL A 18 -27.52 -7.33 -6.44
C VAL A 18 -26.95 -6.23 -5.56
N THR A 19 -27.29 -4.97 -5.88
CA THR A 19 -27.06 -3.81 -5.03
C THR A 19 -27.78 -3.97 -3.67
N PRO A 20 -27.17 -3.52 -2.55
CA PRO A 20 -27.82 -3.56 -1.24
C PRO A 20 -29.06 -2.64 -1.22
N PRO A 21 -30.13 -3.01 -0.51
CA PRO A 21 -31.36 -2.22 -0.45
C PRO A 21 -31.12 -0.85 0.21
N PRO A 22 -31.84 0.22 -0.21
CA PRO A 22 -31.72 1.55 0.38
C PRO A 22 -32.16 1.56 1.85
N ILE A 23 -31.35 2.16 2.70
CA ILE A 23 -31.66 2.36 4.12
C ILE A 23 -32.63 3.55 4.21
N ALA A 24 -33.86 3.31 4.67
CA ALA A 24 -34.84 4.34 4.95
C ALA A 24 -34.32 5.29 6.06
N SER A 25 -34.17 6.57 5.71
CA SER A 25 -33.75 7.63 6.64
C SER A 25 -34.97 8.27 7.29
N ASP A 26 -35.21 7.96 8.57
CA ASP A 26 -36.04 8.80 9.45
C ASP A 26 -35.19 9.96 10.02
N ILE A 27 -35.18 11.08 9.33
CA ILE A 27 -34.57 12.32 9.83
C ILE A 27 -35.70 13.17 10.44
N LYS A 28 -35.79 13.20 11.79
CA LYS A 28 -36.54 14.21 12.53
C LYS A 28 -35.82 15.55 12.41
N LYS A 29 -36.49 16.50 11.74
CA LYS A 29 -36.16 17.92 11.75
C LYS A 29 -36.27 18.48 13.16
N THR A 30 -35.17 18.99 13.71
CA THR A 30 -35.18 19.91 14.86
C THR A 30 -34.83 21.31 14.37
N GLU A 31 -35.80 22.20 14.43
CA GLU A 31 -35.63 23.63 14.19
C GLU A 31 -34.86 24.28 15.34
N ALA A 32 -33.80 25.03 15.04
CA ALA A 32 -33.17 25.93 16.00
C ALA A 32 -33.18 27.37 15.49
N LYS A 33 -33.75 28.19 16.33
CA LYS A 33 -33.96 29.66 16.22
C LYS A 33 -32.65 30.42 16.04
N GLY A 34 -32.74 31.47 15.21
CA GLY A 34 -31.67 32.40 14.96
C GLY A 34 -31.34 33.35 16.11
N THR A 35 -30.11 33.85 16.07
CA THR A 35 -29.72 35.08 16.73
C THR A 35 -28.84 35.91 15.80
N LYS A 36 -29.26 37.20 15.65
CA LYS A 36 -28.60 38.24 14.87
C LYS A 36 -27.37 38.78 15.61
N GLY A 37 -26.33 39.10 14.89
CA GLY A 37 -25.18 39.85 15.40
C GLY A 37 -24.38 40.54 14.30
N LYS A 38 -24.53 41.85 14.27
CA LYS A 38 -23.97 42.92 13.43
C LYS A 38 -22.42 42.89 13.25
N GLY A 39 -21.94 43.29 12.06
CA GLY A 39 -21.12 44.47 12.01
C GLY A 39 -19.83 44.37 11.20
N CYS A 40 -19.87 44.84 9.93
CA CYS A 40 -18.99 45.85 9.34
C CYS A 40 -17.46 45.68 9.36
N LYS A 41 -16.81 45.56 8.20
CA LYS A 41 -16.07 46.62 7.48
C LYS A 41 -15.41 46.12 6.19
N LYS A 42 -15.72 46.86 5.13
CA LYS A 42 -15.12 46.84 3.81
C LYS A 42 -13.64 47.21 3.89
N ARG A 43 -12.76 46.55 3.10
CA ARG A 43 -11.60 47.20 2.48
C ARG A 43 -11.28 46.61 1.11
N ALA A 44 -10.93 47.51 0.23
CA ALA A 44 -10.88 47.57 -1.19
C ALA A 44 -9.92 46.54 -1.87
N GLN A 45 -10.26 46.31 -3.14
CA GLN A 45 -9.53 45.74 -4.25
C GLN A 45 -8.08 46.24 -4.38
N GLN A 46 -7.19 45.33 -4.70
CA GLN A 46 -6.11 45.64 -5.64
C GLN A 46 -5.81 44.39 -6.47
N SER A 47 -6.01 44.52 -7.77
CA SER A 47 -5.66 43.63 -8.84
C SER A 47 -4.16 43.68 -9.07
N ASP A 48 -3.47 42.52 -9.11
CA ASP A 48 -2.20 42.46 -9.80
C ASP A 48 -2.16 41.16 -10.63
N GLN A 49 -2.11 41.38 -11.92
CA GLN A 49 -1.74 40.43 -12.97
C GLN A 49 -0.27 40.06 -12.79
N ALA A 50 0.04 38.80 -12.59
CA ALA A 50 1.40 38.32 -12.71
C ALA A 50 1.45 37.21 -13.76
N SER A 51 2.17 37.54 -14.79
CA SER A 51 2.51 36.81 -16.00
C SER A 51 3.17 35.46 -15.71
N HIS A 52 2.77 34.43 -16.41
CA HIS A 52 3.50 33.17 -16.55
C HIS A 52 4.90 33.43 -17.14
N GLN A 53 5.93 33.27 -16.35
CA GLN A 53 7.30 33.08 -16.81
C GLN A 53 7.70 31.61 -16.68
N ILE A 54 7.91 31.01 -17.85
CA ILE A 54 8.55 29.70 -18.00
C ILE A 54 10.02 29.88 -17.66
N ILE A 55 10.51 29.22 -16.60
CA ILE A 55 11.92 29.25 -16.22
C ILE A 55 12.63 28.08 -16.91
N PRO A 56 13.68 28.34 -17.72
CA PRO A 56 14.44 27.27 -18.37
C PRO A 56 15.33 26.53 -17.38
N TRP A 57 15.49 25.23 -17.60
CA TRP A 57 16.41 24.35 -16.87
C TRP A 57 17.85 24.86 -16.96
N VAL A 58 18.43 25.23 -15.82
CA VAL A 58 19.84 25.61 -15.71
C VAL A 58 20.64 24.37 -15.31
N HIS A 59 21.48 23.89 -16.23
CA HIS A 59 22.55 22.94 -15.94
C HIS A 59 23.43 23.44 -14.81
N ARG A 60 23.46 22.73 -13.69
CA ARG A 60 24.42 22.99 -12.60
C ARG A 60 25.74 22.28 -12.91
N HIS A 61 26.79 23.06 -13.06
CA HIS A 61 28.18 22.63 -13.13
C HIS A 61 28.63 21.88 -11.87
N PRO A 62 29.64 20.97 -11.96
CA PRO A 62 30.17 20.27 -10.80
C PRO A 62 30.78 21.25 -9.80
N ARG A 63 30.41 21.12 -8.55
CA ARG A 63 30.94 21.92 -7.44
C ARG A 63 32.30 21.36 -7.04
N GLU A 64 33.33 22.19 -7.13
CA GLU A 64 34.68 21.93 -6.68
C GLU A 64 34.74 21.48 -5.21
N LEU A 65 35.63 20.51 -4.96
CA LEU A 65 36.04 20.03 -3.65
C LEU A 65 36.53 21.21 -2.79
N ARG A 66 35.80 21.54 -1.74
CA ARG A 66 36.35 22.29 -0.60
C ARG A 66 36.57 21.30 0.53
N GLU A 67 37.83 20.99 0.78
CA GLU A 67 38.29 20.47 2.04
C GLU A 67 38.14 21.57 3.10
N ASP A 68 37.20 21.44 4.00
CA ASP A 68 37.18 22.18 5.25
C ASP A 68 37.01 21.20 6.40
N LEU A 69 38.10 21.00 7.09
CA LEU A 69 38.21 20.42 8.42
C LEU A 69 37.37 21.26 9.40
N ALA A 70 36.22 20.76 9.82
CA ALA A 70 35.52 21.22 11.00
C ALA A 70 34.96 20.02 11.76
N ALA A 71 35.57 19.79 12.92
CA ALA A 71 35.12 18.87 13.94
C ALA A 71 33.72 19.26 14.46
N GLY A 72 32.78 18.27 14.60
CA GLY A 72 31.69 18.34 15.57
C GLY A 72 30.41 18.98 15.13
N SER A 73 29.66 18.32 14.20
CA SER A 73 28.21 18.25 14.24
C SER A 73 27.80 17.02 13.42
N GLY A 74 27.08 16.10 14.04
CA GLY A 74 26.60 14.90 13.36
C GLY A 74 25.63 15.25 12.22
N VAL A 75 26.20 15.54 11.06
CA VAL A 75 25.44 15.66 9.81
C VAL A 75 24.86 14.27 9.55
N ASN A 76 23.55 14.10 9.66
CA ASN A 76 22.84 12.90 9.27
C ASN A 76 23.11 12.68 7.76
N LYS A 77 24.14 11.90 7.43
CA LYS A 77 24.49 11.55 6.06
C LYS A 77 23.35 10.72 5.49
N LYS A 78 22.65 11.27 4.50
CA LYS A 78 21.63 10.51 3.75
C LYS A 78 22.36 9.61 2.76
N PHE A 79 22.33 8.30 2.98
CA PHE A 79 22.86 7.31 2.05
C PHE A 79 21.94 7.13 0.84
N VAL A 80 22.55 6.85 -0.33
CA VAL A 80 21.89 6.55 -1.61
C VAL A 80 22.45 5.24 -2.17
N ASN A 81 21.79 4.66 -3.20
CA ASN A 81 22.21 3.38 -3.77
C ASN A 81 23.67 3.37 -4.27
N ASN A 82 24.21 4.52 -4.67
CA ASN A 82 25.62 4.65 -5.07
C ASN A 82 26.62 4.51 -3.89
N ASP A 83 26.15 4.59 -2.64
CA ASP A 83 26.98 4.36 -1.45
C ASP A 83 27.06 2.85 -1.10
N LEU A 84 26.28 1.99 -1.76
CA LEU A 84 26.34 0.53 -1.55
C LEU A 84 27.69 -0.03 -2.01
N PRO A 85 28.14 -1.15 -1.46
CA PRO A 85 29.35 -1.84 -1.92
C PRO A 85 29.33 -2.06 -3.43
N LEU A 86 30.51 -1.84 -4.05
CA LEU A 86 30.67 -1.94 -5.49
C LEU A 86 30.15 -3.30 -6.02
N GLY A 87 29.33 -3.25 -7.06
CA GLY A 87 28.71 -4.43 -7.66
C GLY A 87 27.38 -4.86 -7.03
N ALA A 88 26.95 -4.26 -5.90
CA ALA A 88 25.74 -4.68 -5.20
C ALA A 88 24.45 -4.40 -6.01
N THR A 89 24.48 -3.42 -6.91
CA THR A 89 23.32 -3.00 -7.72
C THR A 89 23.30 -3.62 -9.12
N ILE A 90 24.34 -4.36 -9.53
CA ILE A 90 24.42 -5.00 -10.85
C ILE A 90 23.19 -5.90 -11.06
N ASP A 91 22.62 -5.88 -12.26
CA ASP A 91 21.43 -6.66 -12.65
C ASP A 91 20.23 -6.48 -11.72
N ASN A 92 20.14 -5.28 -11.11
CA ASN A 92 19.10 -4.96 -10.13
C ASN A 92 19.05 -5.94 -8.93
N THR A 93 20.18 -6.59 -8.61
CA THR A 93 20.32 -7.61 -7.56
C THR A 93 19.88 -7.07 -6.20
N TRP A 94 20.31 -5.84 -5.87
CA TRP A 94 19.91 -5.18 -4.63
C TRP A 94 18.39 -5.15 -4.45
N ARG A 95 17.67 -4.63 -5.43
CA ARG A 95 16.22 -4.45 -5.33
C ARG A 95 15.46 -5.77 -5.46
N ARG A 96 15.80 -6.57 -6.50
CA ARG A 96 15.03 -7.78 -6.84
C ARG A 96 15.31 -8.97 -5.92
N LEU A 97 16.52 -9.09 -5.40
CA LEU A 97 16.89 -10.23 -4.58
C LEU A 97 17.05 -9.85 -3.12
N PHE A 98 17.87 -8.84 -2.81
CA PHE A 98 18.17 -8.46 -1.43
C PHE A 98 16.96 -7.85 -0.71
N ILE A 99 16.37 -6.80 -1.28
CA ILE A 99 15.24 -6.11 -0.65
C ILE A 99 13.99 -6.98 -0.66
N SER A 100 13.77 -7.80 -1.67
CA SER A 100 12.66 -8.75 -1.70
C SER A 100 12.78 -9.83 -0.61
N ALA A 101 13.99 -10.33 -0.34
CA ALA A 101 14.23 -11.27 0.76
C ALA A 101 14.02 -10.60 2.13
N LEU A 102 14.45 -9.35 2.27
CA LEU A 102 14.22 -8.56 3.49
C LEU A 102 12.73 -8.28 3.72
N ALA A 103 11.97 -7.93 2.68
CA ALA A 103 10.53 -7.72 2.78
C ALA A 103 9.79 -9.03 3.12
N HIS A 104 10.27 -10.17 2.62
CA HIS A 104 9.74 -11.47 3.00
C HIS A 104 9.92 -11.73 4.50
N PHE A 105 11.13 -11.54 5.02
CA PHE A 105 11.40 -11.64 6.46
C PHE A 105 10.48 -10.70 7.26
N ALA A 106 10.41 -9.41 6.89
CA ALA A 106 9.58 -8.44 7.59
C ALA A 106 8.08 -8.76 7.51
N GLY A 107 7.63 -9.41 6.44
CA GLY A 107 6.24 -9.84 6.26
C GLY A 107 5.80 -10.97 7.19
N GLY A 108 6.76 -11.78 7.69
CA GLY A 108 6.52 -12.82 8.70
C GLY A 108 6.95 -12.44 10.11
N TYR A 109 7.71 -11.35 10.30
CA TYR A 109 8.23 -10.94 11.60
C TYR A 109 7.12 -10.35 12.49
N ASP A 110 7.11 -10.68 13.80
CA ASP A 110 6.03 -10.34 14.74
C ASP A 110 5.73 -8.85 14.86
N ASN A 111 6.73 -7.98 14.68
CA ASN A 111 6.51 -6.54 14.70
C ASN A 111 6.93 -5.92 13.35
N PRO A 112 5.96 -5.60 12.48
CA PRO A 112 6.26 -5.06 11.15
C PRO A 112 6.85 -3.64 11.18
N TRP A 113 6.67 -2.93 12.28
CA TRP A 113 7.05 -1.53 12.39
C TRP A 113 8.45 -1.33 12.97
N ALA A 114 8.85 -2.20 13.90
CA ALA A 114 10.11 -2.07 14.62
C ALA A 114 10.83 -3.42 14.69
N ILE A 115 11.91 -3.57 13.93
CA ILE A 115 12.85 -4.67 14.05
C ILE A 115 14.02 -4.15 14.89
N PRO A 116 14.38 -4.78 16.03
CA PRO A 116 15.52 -4.38 16.86
C PRO A 116 16.80 -4.31 16.03
N SER A 117 17.68 -3.34 16.31
CA SER A 117 18.84 -3.07 15.46
C SER A 117 19.82 -4.24 15.33
N ASP A 118 20.04 -4.98 16.41
CA ASP A 118 20.87 -6.18 16.45
C ASP A 118 20.30 -7.30 15.58
N LYS A 119 18.99 -7.59 15.72
CA LYS A 119 18.28 -8.55 14.85
C LYS A 119 18.32 -8.09 13.40
N PHE A 120 18.10 -6.79 13.15
CA PHE A 120 18.08 -6.25 11.80
C PHE A 120 19.44 -6.38 11.12
N ILE A 121 20.55 -6.08 11.80
CA ILE A 121 21.92 -6.28 11.29
C ILE A 121 22.17 -7.76 10.98
N SER A 122 21.79 -8.65 11.90
CA SER A 122 21.94 -10.10 11.70
C SER A 122 21.18 -10.58 10.46
N VAL A 123 19.93 -10.15 10.28
CA VAL A 123 19.10 -10.48 9.12
C VAL A 123 19.72 -9.95 7.82
N LEU A 124 20.14 -8.68 7.82
CA LEU A 124 20.78 -8.08 6.64
C LEU A 124 22.07 -8.83 6.25
N GLN A 125 22.87 -9.24 7.24
CA GLN A 125 24.12 -10.01 6.97
C GLN A 125 23.81 -11.39 6.38
N GLN A 126 22.78 -12.08 6.90
CA GLN A 126 22.39 -13.39 6.36
C GLN A 126 21.88 -13.28 4.91
N ILE A 127 21.03 -12.26 4.63
CA ILE A 127 20.56 -11.99 3.28
C ILE A 127 21.72 -11.61 2.36
N TRP A 128 22.67 -10.77 2.86
CA TRP A 128 23.85 -10.39 2.09
C TRP A 128 24.68 -11.60 1.65
N ASN A 129 24.95 -12.49 2.59
CA ASN A 129 25.72 -13.70 2.33
C ASN A 129 25.01 -14.63 1.32
N ALA A 130 23.68 -14.74 1.41
CA ALA A 130 22.90 -15.58 0.49
C ALA A 130 22.78 -14.97 -0.92
N VAL A 131 22.60 -13.66 -1.02
CA VAL A 131 22.40 -12.97 -2.31
C VAL A 131 23.70 -12.84 -3.08
N TYR A 132 24.78 -12.49 -2.38
CA TYR A 132 26.07 -12.22 -3.05
C TYR A 132 27.04 -13.40 -3.01
N GLU A 133 26.72 -14.49 -2.32
CA GLU A 133 27.47 -15.78 -2.33
C GLU A 133 28.99 -15.61 -2.15
N GLY A 134 29.41 -14.67 -1.33
CA GLY A 134 30.83 -14.36 -1.11
C GLY A 134 31.52 -13.60 -2.25
N LYS A 135 30.84 -13.33 -3.38
CA LYS A 135 31.40 -12.52 -4.48
C LYS A 135 31.69 -11.07 -4.05
N ILE A 136 30.84 -10.53 -3.17
CA ILE A 136 31.02 -9.19 -2.57
C ILE A 136 31.13 -9.37 -1.06
N LYS A 137 32.38 -9.33 -0.55
CA LYS A 137 32.64 -9.40 0.90
C LYS A 137 32.24 -8.09 1.54
N HIS A 138 31.30 -8.14 2.48
CA HIS A 138 30.86 -6.98 3.24
C HIS A 138 30.36 -7.39 4.63
N VAL A 139 30.66 -6.57 5.62
CA VAL A 139 30.15 -6.72 6.98
C VAL A 139 29.15 -5.58 7.21
N VAL A 140 27.91 -5.95 7.51
CA VAL A 140 26.82 -4.99 7.73
C VAL A 140 26.99 -4.36 9.11
N THR A 141 27.01 -3.03 9.16
CA THR A 141 27.10 -2.23 10.39
C THR A 141 25.90 -1.28 10.48
N ASN A 142 25.55 -0.85 11.69
CA ASN A 142 24.40 0.02 11.95
C ASN A 142 24.54 1.45 11.40
N ASP A 143 25.76 1.89 11.12
CA ASP A 143 26.11 3.19 10.56
C ASP A 143 26.39 3.13 9.05
N GLY A 144 26.40 1.92 8.47
CA GLY A 144 26.75 1.69 7.07
C GLY A 144 25.58 1.87 6.09
N PRO A 145 25.90 2.04 4.79
CA PRO A 145 24.91 2.30 3.75
C PRO A 145 23.89 1.17 3.62
N VAL A 146 24.32 -0.09 3.72
CA VAL A 146 23.43 -1.26 3.62
C VAL A 146 22.31 -1.18 4.65
N TYR A 147 22.62 -0.85 5.90
CA TYR A 147 21.65 -0.73 6.98
C TYR A 147 20.63 0.38 6.70
N HIS A 148 21.10 1.58 6.38
CA HIS A 148 20.23 2.75 6.20
C HIS A 148 19.35 2.64 4.95
N ILE A 149 19.90 2.17 3.83
CA ILE A 149 19.15 2.00 2.58
C ILE A 149 18.13 0.87 2.72
N ALA A 150 18.51 -0.25 3.35
CA ALA A 150 17.58 -1.34 3.63
C ALA A 150 16.43 -0.91 4.54
N ARG A 151 16.72 -0.11 5.57
CA ARG A 151 15.69 0.47 6.47
C ARG A 151 14.73 1.38 5.70
N GLN A 152 15.26 2.23 4.82
CA GLN A 152 14.43 3.07 3.95
C GLN A 152 13.57 2.23 3.00
N ALA A 153 14.13 1.16 2.42
CA ALA A 153 13.37 0.25 1.55
C ALA A 153 12.22 -0.44 2.30
N LEU A 154 12.40 -0.81 3.58
CA LEU A 154 11.29 -1.32 4.40
C LEU A 154 10.21 -0.26 4.67
N ASN A 155 10.59 1.01 4.86
CA ASN A 155 9.61 2.08 4.99
C ASN A 155 8.79 2.22 3.70
N ASN A 156 9.43 2.16 2.55
CA ASN A 156 8.77 2.20 1.25
C ASN A 156 7.84 0.99 1.05
N TRP A 157 8.29 -0.22 1.42
CA TRP A 157 7.46 -1.43 1.38
C TRP A 157 6.19 -1.30 2.25
N ARG A 158 6.31 -0.77 3.47
CA ARG A 158 5.14 -0.51 4.34
C ARG A 158 4.20 0.53 3.74
N SER A 159 4.74 1.62 3.22
CA SER A 159 3.96 2.67 2.54
C SER A 159 3.23 2.13 1.31
N GLY A 160 3.80 1.13 0.64
CA GLY A 160 3.18 0.45 -0.49
C GLY A 160 1.85 -0.22 -0.18
N PHE A 161 1.61 -0.72 1.05
CA PHE A 161 0.29 -1.21 1.45
C PHE A 161 -0.75 -0.10 1.45
N ALA A 162 -0.39 1.08 1.97
CA ALA A 162 -1.31 2.22 1.96
C ALA A 162 -1.62 2.68 0.54
N ALA A 163 -0.62 2.75 -0.34
CA ALA A 163 -0.80 3.09 -1.75
C ALA A 163 -1.67 2.04 -2.47
N ALA A 164 -1.43 0.74 -2.23
CA ALA A 164 -2.24 -0.34 -2.79
C ALA A 164 -3.71 -0.25 -2.35
N ALA A 165 -3.99 -0.02 -1.06
CA ALA A 165 -5.35 0.13 -0.56
C ALA A 165 -6.06 1.35 -1.19
N ILE A 166 -5.34 2.47 -1.36
CA ILE A 166 -5.86 3.66 -2.04
C ILE A 166 -6.23 3.31 -3.49
N ALA A 167 -5.31 2.70 -4.23
CA ALA A 167 -5.53 2.35 -5.63
C ALA A 167 -6.72 1.39 -5.80
N VAL A 168 -6.79 0.34 -4.99
CA VAL A 168 -7.86 -0.66 -5.03
C VAL A 168 -9.24 -0.03 -4.78
N ILE A 169 -9.40 0.75 -3.71
CA ILE A 169 -10.68 1.34 -3.35
C ILE A 169 -11.05 2.47 -4.32
N THR A 170 -10.07 3.25 -4.81
CA THR A 170 -10.31 4.28 -5.83
C THR A 170 -10.80 3.66 -7.13
N THR A 171 -10.17 2.56 -7.58
CA THR A 171 -10.60 1.83 -8.77
C THR A 171 -11.99 1.23 -8.59
N PHE A 172 -12.29 0.68 -7.41
CA PHE A 172 -13.62 0.18 -7.09
C PHE A 172 -14.70 1.26 -7.24
N PHE A 173 -14.46 2.45 -6.69
CA PHE A 173 -15.39 3.58 -6.83
C PHE A 173 -15.49 4.11 -8.26
N ALA A 174 -14.40 4.09 -9.02
CA ALA A 174 -14.40 4.56 -10.40
C ALA A 174 -15.19 3.65 -11.35
N ASN A 175 -15.32 2.37 -11.03
CA ASN A 175 -15.98 1.37 -11.87
C ASN A 175 -17.52 1.32 -11.67
N ASP A 176 -18.07 2.06 -10.73
CA ASP A 176 -19.49 2.07 -10.43
C ASP A 176 -20.02 3.51 -10.35
N ALA A 177 -20.98 3.84 -11.20
CA ALA A 177 -21.56 5.17 -11.33
C ALA A 177 -22.23 5.69 -10.03
N ASP A 178 -22.72 4.80 -9.17
CA ASP A 178 -23.33 5.17 -7.89
C ASP A 178 -22.30 5.88 -6.98
N PHE A 179 -21.02 5.51 -7.08
CA PHE A 179 -19.94 6.13 -6.33
C PHE A 179 -19.42 7.46 -6.92
N ALA A 180 -20.01 7.98 -8.00
CA ALA A 180 -19.78 9.36 -8.40
C ALA A 180 -20.22 10.34 -7.28
N ASN A 181 -21.23 9.96 -6.48
CA ASN A 181 -21.73 10.70 -5.34
C ASN A 181 -20.85 10.47 -4.09
N SER A 182 -20.35 11.57 -3.47
CA SER A 182 -19.52 11.50 -2.25
C SER A 182 -20.28 10.91 -1.06
N VAL A 183 -21.57 11.16 -0.94
CA VAL A 183 -22.41 10.60 0.13
C VAL A 183 -22.45 9.08 0.04
N MET A 184 -22.62 8.53 -1.16
CA MET A 184 -22.63 7.08 -1.37
C MET A 184 -21.29 6.44 -1.00
N ARG A 185 -20.15 7.06 -1.36
CA ARG A 185 -18.83 6.60 -0.93
C ARG A 185 -18.66 6.58 0.59
N THR A 186 -19.11 7.67 1.25
CA THR A 186 -19.05 7.80 2.71
C THR A 186 -19.89 6.75 3.42
N GLU A 187 -21.12 6.52 2.97
CA GLU A 187 -22.01 5.51 3.55
C GLU A 187 -21.49 4.09 3.31
N PHE A 188 -20.98 3.82 2.12
CA PHE A 188 -20.31 2.55 1.83
C PHE A 188 -19.13 2.31 2.77
N ALA A 189 -18.25 3.29 2.93
CA ALA A 189 -17.08 3.16 3.81
C ALA A 189 -17.47 2.93 5.27
N LYS A 190 -18.48 3.65 5.78
CA LYS A 190 -19.05 3.43 7.11
C LYS A 190 -19.61 2.02 7.27
N ALA A 191 -20.37 1.54 6.28
CA ALA A 191 -20.92 0.19 6.29
C ALA A 191 -19.82 -0.88 6.30
N MET A 192 -18.74 -0.70 5.52
CA MET A 192 -17.61 -1.62 5.47
C MET A 192 -16.79 -1.62 6.77
N LEU A 193 -16.67 -0.48 7.45
CA LEU A 193 -16.01 -0.38 8.76
C LEU A 193 -16.86 -0.99 9.89
N GLN A 194 -18.17 -0.98 9.76
CA GLN A 194 -19.08 -1.53 10.78
C GLN A 194 -18.79 -3.02 11.02
N LYS A 195 -18.45 -3.38 12.26
CA LYS A 195 -18.08 -4.75 12.67
C LYS A 195 -16.92 -5.34 11.84
N ASN A 196 -16.08 -4.50 11.21
CA ASN A 196 -15.01 -4.89 10.28
C ASN A 196 -15.51 -5.74 9.10
N ARG A 197 -16.63 -5.37 8.51
CA ARG A 197 -17.24 -6.10 7.37
C ARG A 197 -16.27 -6.31 6.22
N PHE A 198 -15.38 -5.34 5.96
CA PHE A 198 -14.38 -5.41 4.90
C PHE A 198 -13.39 -6.58 5.00
N LEU A 199 -13.32 -7.25 6.16
CA LEU A 199 -12.47 -8.43 6.36
C LEU A 199 -13.08 -9.72 5.79
N PHE A 200 -14.37 -9.73 5.50
CA PHE A 200 -15.11 -10.92 5.12
C PHE A 200 -15.31 -10.99 3.61
N SER A 201 -15.20 -12.17 3.01
CA SER A 201 -15.58 -12.40 1.61
C SER A 201 -17.09 -12.32 1.42
N GLU A 202 -17.84 -12.84 2.39
CA GLU A 202 -19.30 -12.84 2.40
C GLU A 202 -19.82 -12.18 3.68
N SER A 203 -20.50 -11.03 3.52
CA SER A 203 -20.97 -10.25 4.67
C SER A 203 -22.38 -9.69 4.46
N ARG A 204 -23.30 -10.51 3.94
CA ARG A 204 -24.69 -10.11 3.70
C ARG A 204 -25.45 -9.97 5.00
N GLY A 205 -26.36 -8.98 5.04
CA GLY A 205 -27.17 -8.71 6.21
C GLY A 205 -26.42 -8.08 7.39
N THR A 206 -27.06 -8.00 8.55
CA THR A 206 -26.55 -7.35 9.77
C THR A 206 -26.03 -8.31 10.81
N ASP A 207 -26.37 -9.62 10.71
CA ASP A 207 -25.91 -10.64 11.62
C ASP A 207 -24.50 -11.11 11.25
N LYS A 208 -23.51 -10.71 12.06
CA LYS A 208 -22.11 -11.12 11.87
C LYS A 208 -21.90 -12.63 11.92
N LYS A 209 -22.77 -13.38 12.60
CA LYS A 209 -22.66 -14.84 12.69
C LYS A 209 -22.91 -15.55 11.36
N ALA A 210 -23.65 -14.89 10.46
CA ALA A 210 -23.91 -15.38 9.10
C ALA A 210 -22.79 -15.02 8.09
N TRP A 211 -21.80 -14.23 8.52
CA TRP A 211 -20.69 -13.82 7.63
C TRP A 211 -19.65 -14.95 7.56
N SER A 212 -19.02 -15.08 6.37
CA SER A 212 -18.02 -16.11 6.12
C SER A 212 -16.79 -15.53 5.42
N GLY A 213 -15.71 -16.30 5.39
CA GLY A 213 -14.48 -15.90 4.72
C GLY A 213 -13.74 -14.76 5.39
N LEU A 214 -13.62 -14.80 6.72
CA LEU A 214 -12.82 -13.83 7.48
C LEU A 214 -11.39 -13.76 6.93
N TRP A 215 -10.84 -12.57 6.82
CA TRP A 215 -9.55 -12.18 6.21
C TRP A 215 -9.50 -12.32 4.68
N ARG A 216 -10.59 -12.76 4.04
CA ARG A 216 -10.68 -12.95 2.59
C ARG A 216 -11.53 -11.88 1.89
N GLY A 217 -11.75 -10.74 2.55
CA GLY A 217 -12.42 -9.60 1.93
C GLY A 217 -11.67 -9.08 0.70
N LEU A 218 -12.39 -8.74 -0.36
CA LEU A 218 -11.84 -8.36 -1.66
C LEU A 218 -10.71 -7.32 -1.57
N PHE A 219 -10.94 -6.22 -0.83
CA PHE A 219 -9.96 -5.15 -0.68
C PHE A 219 -8.72 -5.61 0.08
N VAL A 220 -8.88 -6.52 1.05
CA VAL A 220 -7.77 -7.09 1.83
C VAL A 220 -6.89 -7.95 0.94
N LEU A 221 -7.47 -8.87 0.15
CA LEU A 221 -6.71 -9.74 -0.74
C LEU A 221 -5.96 -8.95 -1.81
N GLN A 222 -6.61 -7.97 -2.45
CA GLN A 222 -5.97 -7.12 -3.46
C GLN A 222 -4.83 -6.27 -2.85
N THR A 223 -5.00 -5.77 -1.62
CA THR A 223 -3.95 -5.02 -0.92
C THR A 223 -2.82 -5.94 -0.48
N PHE A 224 -3.11 -7.16 -0.02
CA PHE A 224 -2.11 -8.14 0.37
C PHE A 224 -1.29 -8.65 -0.83
N ALA A 225 -1.86 -8.65 -2.04
CA ALA A 225 -1.15 -8.95 -3.28
C ALA A 225 0.06 -8.03 -3.50
N HIS A 226 0.05 -6.79 -2.95
CA HIS A 226 1.23 -5.92 -2.96
C HIS A 226 2.45 -6.62 -2.36
N HIS A 227 2.32 -7.27 -1.19
CA HIS A 227 3.41 -7.99 -0.58
C HIS A 227 3.90 -9.16 -1.44
N LEU A 228 2.97 -9.99 -1.93
CA LEU A 228 3.33 -11.16 -2.74
C LEU A 228 4.02 -10.75 -4.06
N ASN A 229 3.58 -9.67 -4.69
CA ASN A 229 4.27 -9.08 -5.85
C ASN A 229 5.67 -8.58 -5.50
N PHE A 230 5.82 -7.95 -4.33
CA PHE A 230 7.08 -7.34 -3.90
C PHE A 230 8.18 -8.39 -3.63
N ILE A 231 7.80 -9.56 -3.14
CA ILE A 231 8.74 -10.65 -2.83
C ILE A 231 8.98 -11.62 -3.98
N GLN A 232 8.39 -11.38 -5.17
CA GLN A 232 8.65 -12.22 -6.35
C GLN A 232 10.14 -12.20 -6.72
N GLY A 233 10.69 -13.38 -6.95
CA GLY A 233 12.10 -13.54 -7.34
C GLY A 233 13.09 -13.41 -6.17
N ARG A 234 12.64 -13.32 -4.91
CA ARG A 234 13.52 -13.32 -3.74
C ARG A 234 14.44 -14.54 -3.69
N VAL A 235 15.62 -14.37 -3.13
CA VAL A 235 16.49 -15.50 -2.78
C VAL A 235 15.98 -16.15 -1.51
N ARG A 236 15.99 -17.48 -1.47
CA ARG A 236 15.69 -18.23 -0.26
C ARG A 236 16.87 -18.14 0.71
N VAL A 237 16.58 -17.72 1.96
CA VAL A 237 17.55 -17.68 3.07
C VAL A 237 17.08 -18.68 4.10
N VAL A 238 17.59 -19.92 4.03
CA VAL A 238 17.07 -21.08 4.79
C VAL A 238 16.89 -20.75 6.29
N ALA A 239 17.93 -20.22 6.93
CA ALA A 239 17.86 -19.89 8.37
C ALA A 239 16.79 -18.86 8.75
N LEU A 240 16.45 -17.92 7.84
CA LEU A 240 15.38 -16.96 8.07
C LEU A 240 14.00 -17.53 7.72
N ASP A 241 13.92 -18.33 6.67
CA ASP A 241 12.66 -18.94 6.22
C ASP A 241 12.14 -19.96 7.24
N GLU A 242 13.04 -20.66 7.97
CA GLU A 242 12.68 -21.62 9.02
C GLU A 242 12.14 -20.94 10.29
N GLU A 243 12.49 -19.67 10.53
CA GLU A 243 11.97 -18.88 11.67
C GLU A 243 10.53 -18.37 11.42
N LEU A 244 10.02 -18.40 10.18
CA LEU A 244 8.81 -17.70 9.79
C LEU A 244 7.64 -18.66 9.53
N VAL A 245 6.48 -18.31 10.07
CA VAL A 245 5.21 -18.99 9.83
C VAL A 245 4.40 -18.21 8.79
N GLY A 246 4.95 -18.08 7.57
CA GLY A 246 4.31 -17.36 6.48
C GLY A 246 4.18 -15.83 6.69
N PRO A 247 3.69 -15.07 5.69
CA PRO A 247 3.62 -13.61 5.73
C PRO A 247 2.39 -13.06 6.47
N ARG A 248 2.15 -13.53 7.70
CA ARG A 248 0.97 -13.18 8.53
C ARG A 248 0.94 -11.71 8.90
N THR A 249 2.10 -11.14 9.15
CA THR A 249 2.28 -9.73 9.49
C THR A 249 2.01 -8.82 8.28
N ALA A 250 2.38 -9.24 7.08
CA ALA A 250 2.03 -8.52 5.87
C ALA A 250 0.50 -8.50 5.63
N LEU A 251 -0.22 -9.60 5.95
CA LEU A 251 -1.68 -9.61 5.92
C LEU A 251 -2.29 -8.62 6.93
N ALA A 252 -1.73 -8.53 8.14
CA ALA A 252 -2.18 -7.55 9.14
C ALA A 252 -1.95 -6.10 8.69
N LEU A 253 -0.82 -5.81 8.02
CA LEU A 253 -0.57 -4.50 7.39
C LEU A 253 -1.58 -4.20 6.29
N ALA A 254 -1.94 -5.18 5.46
CA ALA A 254 -2.97 -5.01 4.43
C ALA A 254 -4.33 -4.67 5.05
N CYS A 255 -4.74 -5.38 6.11
CA CYS A 255 -5.98 -5.08 6.84
C CYS A 255 -5.97 -3.65 7.43
N ALA A 256 -4.86 -3.23 8.03
CA ALA A 256 -4.72 -1.89 8.60
C ALA A 256 -4.75 -0.80 7.51
N ALA A 257 -4.14 -1.05 6.36
CA ALA A 257 -4.14 -0.12 5.22
C ALA A 257 -5.53 0.05 4.61
N VAL A 258 -6.29 -1.04 4.44
CA VAL A 258 -7.69 -1.00 3.98
C VAL A 258 -8.56 -0.27 5.01
N SER A 259 -8.43 -0.58 6.30
CA SER A 259 -9.13 0.12 7.38
C SER A 259 -8.86 1.63 7.36
N ARG A 260 -7.58 2.03 7.17
CA ARG A 260 -7.20 3.44 7.02
C ARG A 260 -7.91 4.09 5.85
N MET A 261 -7.85 3.49 4.67
CA MET A 261 -8.46 4.08 3.47
C MET A 261 -9.97 4.25 3.65
N LEU A 262 -10.67 3.24 4.17
CA LEU A 262 -12.10 3.33 4.47
C LEU A 262 -12.39 4.41 5.53
N THR A 263 -11.53 4.56 6.55
CA THR A 263 -11.67 5.60 7.57
C THR A 263 -11.52 7.01 6.97
N LEU A 264 -10.57 7.21 6.05
CA LEU A 264 -10.41 8.48 5.34
C LEU A 264 -11.65 8.84 4.53
N VAL A 265 -12.24 7.86 3.83
CA VAL A 265 -13.48 8.04 3.05
C VAL A 265 -14.67 8.31 3.98
N ALA A 266 -14.84 7.52 5.04
CA ALA A 266 -15.95 7.66 5.99
C ALA A 266 -15.99 9.01 6.71
N ASN A 267 -14.82 9.64 6.89
CA ASN A 267 -14.66 10.94 7.54
C ASN A 267 -14.52 12.12 6.55
N ASP A 268 -14.71 11.87 5.25
CA ASP A 268 -14.54 12.86 4.18
C ASP A 268 -13.15 13.53 4.17
N ASN A 269 -12.12 12.79 4.59
CA ASN A 269 -10.73 13.23 4.64
C ASN A 269 -9.95 12.91 3.35
N ILE A 270 -10.62 12.48 2.29
CA ILE A 270 -10.02 12.17 1.00
C ILE A 270 -10.86 12.76 -0.12
N THR A 271 -10.21 13.35 -1.10
CA THR A 271 -10.87 13.91 -2.28
C THR A 271 -10.55 13.05 -3.50
N PHE A 272 -11.58 12.66 -4.25
CA PHE A 272 -11.43 11.96 -5.50
C PHE A 272 -11.58 12.95 -6.65
N LYS A 273 -10.61 12.96 -7.57
CA LYS A 273 -10.61 13.78 -8.77
C LYS A 273 -10.67 12.88 -10.00
N SER A 274 -11.62 13.13 -10.89
CA SER A 274 -11.57 12.57 -12.24
C SER A 274 -10.67 13.45 -13.10
N ASP A 275 -9.82 12.83 -13.89
CA ASP A 275 -9.01 13.56 -14.88
C ASP A 275 -9.87 13.80 -16.14
N PRO A 276 -10.29 15.04 -16.42
CA PRO A 276 -11.13 15.35 -17.58
C PRO A 276 -10.41 15.15 -18.92
N GLY A 277 -9.08 15.06 -18.91
CA GLY A 277 -8.25 14.81 -20.10
C GLY A 277 -8.06 13.32 -20.43
N ASN A 278 -8.42 12.43 -19.52
CA ASN A 278 -8.24 10.99 -19.71
C ASN A 278 -9.59 10.31 -19.98
N SER A 279 -9.83 9.96 -21.25
CA SER A 279 -11.05 9.27 -21.70
C SER A 279 -11.31 7.92 -21.00
N ASN A 280 -10.34 7.41 -20.25
CA ASN A 280 -10.43 6.13 -19.53
C ASN A 280 -11.00 6.27 -18.11
N GLY A 281 -11.49 7.45 -17.71
CA GLY A 281 -12.15 7.65 -16.42
C GLY A 281 -11.26 7.38 -15.20
N VAL A 282 -9.94 7.59 -15.31
CA VAL A 282 -9.02 7.36 -14.19
C VAL A 282 -9.29 8.39 -13.08
N TRP A 283 -9.54 7.87 -11.89
CA TRP A 283 -9.71 8.68 -10.69
C TRP A 283 -8.40 8.75 -9.92
N THR A 284 -8.11 9.93 -9.39
CA THR A 284 -6.99 10.15 -8.48
C THR A 284 -7.51 10.49 -7.08
N ALA A 285 -7.00 9.80 -6.07
CA ALA A 285 -7.32 10.06 -4.69
C ALA A 285 -6.28 11.02 -4.09
N VAL A 286 -6.74 12.13 -3.50
CA VAL A 286 -5.89 13.15 -2.87
C VAL A 286 -6.13 13.11 -1.36
N ILE A 287 -5.06 12.80 -0.61
CA ILE A 287 -5.08 12.77 0.85
C ILE A 287 -4.50 14.08 1.39
N PRO A 288 -5.07 14.69 2.43
CA PRO A 288 -4.51 15.87 3.08
C PRO A 288 -3.12 15.58 3.66
N LYS A 289 -2.26 16.61 3.67
CA LYS A 289 -0.96 16.54 4.35
C LYS A 289 -1.17 16.55 5.87
N GLY A 290 -0.36 15.77 6.57
CA GLY A 290 -0.34 15.73 8.04
C GLY A 290 -0.10 14.31 8.55
N SER A 291 0.67 14.21 9.63
CA SER A 291 1.10 12.93 10.22
C SER A 291 -0.06 12.03 10.63
N GLN A 292 -1.22 12.61 10.98
CA GLN A 292 -2.44 11.87 11.32
C GLN A 292 -3.05 11.11 10.14
N TYR A 293 -2.70 11.49 8.90
CA TYR A 293 -3.16 10.82 7.69
C TYR A 293 -2.16 9.82 7.13
N GLU A 294 -0.93 9.84 7.64
CA GLU A 294 0.14 8.93 7.19
C GLU A 294 -0.09 7.50 7.69
N PHE A 295 0.39 6.54 6.90
CA PHE A 295 0.43 5.14 7.31
C PHE A 295 1.74 4.85 8.05
N ASN A 296 1.75 5.13 9.35
CA ASN A 296 2.91 5.00 10.21
C ASN A 296 2.58 4.25 11.51
N GLU A 297 3.61 3.88 12.26
CA GLU A 297 3.48 3.12 13.52
C GLU A 297 2.67 3.86 14.58
N THR A 298 2.88 5.17 14.73
CA THR A 298 2.22 5.97 15.77
C THR A 298 0.71 5.93 15.62
N VAL A 299 0.21 6.06 14.40
CA VAL A 299 -1.24 6.12 14.11
C VAL A 299 -1.83 4.72 13.92
N TRP A 300 -1.15 3.85 13.16
CA TRP A 300 -1.70 2.57 12.71
C TRP A 300 -1.07 1.34 13.35
N GLY A 301 0.00 1.49 14.11
CA GLY A 301 0.63 0.39 14.85
C GLY A 301 -0.33 -0.36 15.77
N PRO A 302 -1.14 0.33 16.61
CA PRO A 302 -2.14 -0.33 17.46
C PRO A 302 -3.16 -1.15 16.66
N SER A 303 -3.66 -0.60 15.54
CA SER A 303 -4.62 -1.31 14.68
C SER A 303 -3.99 -2.51 13.99
N THR A 304 -2.74 -2.39 13.51
CA THR A 304 -2.01 -3.49 12.90
C THR A 304 -1.82 -4.64 13.90
N ARG A 305 -1.40 -4.36 15.13
CA ARG A 305 -1.25 -5.39 16.19
C ARG A 305 -2.57 -6.08 16.51
N ARG A 306 -3.68 -5.33 16.56
CA ARG A 306 -5.02 -5.89 16.80
C ARG A 306 -5.46 -6.85 15.70
N TYR A 307 -5.07 -6.62 14.45
CA TYR A 307 -5.31 -7.57 13.35
C TYR A 307 -4.34 -8.75 13.41
N LEU A 308 -3.08 -8.50 13.77
CA LEU A 308 -2.04 -9.51 13.76
C LEU A 308 -2.31 -10.65 14.76
N GLU A 309 -2.76 -10.31 15.98
CA GLU A 309 -3.02 -11.28 17.04
C GLU A 309 -3.93 -12.45 16.59
N PRO A 310 -5.15 -12.22 16.06
CA PRO A 310 -5.97 -13.33 15.57
C PRO A 310 -5.44 -13.96 14.26
N ILE A 311 -4.68 -13.24 13.43
CA ILE A 311 -4.07 -13.79 12.23
C ILE A 311 -2.94 -14.77 12.58
N GLN A 312 -2.17 -14.51 13.64
CA GLN A 312 -1.13 -15.43 14.12
C GLN A 312 -1.71 -16.77 14.58
N ASN A 313 -2.95 -16.78 15.06
CA ASN A 313 -3.65 -17.98 15.53
C ASN A 313 -4.38 -18.74 14.40
N LEU A 314 -4.29 -18.32 13.15
CA LEU A 314 -4.86 -19.07 12.02
C LEU A 314 -4.13 -20.40 11.86
N THR A 315 -4.89 -21.46 11.55
CA THR A 315 -4.28 -22.72 11.10
C THR A 315 -3.54 -22.51 9.77
N GLU A 316 -2.58 -23.36 9.47
CA GLU A 316 -1.81 -23.25 8.23
C GLU A 316 -2.71 -23.40 6.99
N GLU A 317 -3.70 -24.30 7.05
CA GLU A 317 -4.66 -24.49 5.95
C GLU A 317 -5.46 -23.22 5.66
N ASN A 318 -5.96 -22.57 6.72
CA ASN A 318 -6.73 -21.32 6.56
C ASN A 318 -5.86 -20.17 6.04
N PHE A 319 -4.60 -20.10 6.47
CA PHE A 319 -3.69 -19.08 5.98
C PHE A 319 -3.26 -19.34 4.52
N THR A 320 -2.98 -20.60 4.18
CA THR A 320 -2.68 -21.02 2.79
C THR A 320 -3.82 -20.65 1.85
N LEU A 321 -5.07 -20.89 2.24
CA LEU A 321 -6.24 -20.50 1.44
C LEU A 321 -6.29 -18.99 1.15
N ILE A 322 -5.93 -18.16 2.15
CA ILE A 322 -5.86 -16.69 1.95
C ILE A 322 -4.78 -16.34 0.92
N VAL A 323 -3.61 -16.98 1.02
CA VAL A 323 -2.49 -16.77 0.09
C VAL A 323 -2.88 -17.22 -1.33
N GLU A 324 -3.50 -18.38 -1.49
CA GLU A 324 -3.97 -18.90 -2.78
C GLU A 324 -5.02 -17.98 -3.43
N GLU A 325 -5.99 -17.51 -2.65
CA GLU A 325 -6.97 -16.55 -3.15
C GLU A 325 -6.33 -15.21 -3.56
N THR A 326 -5.30 -14.78 -2.83
CA THR A 326 -4.54 -13.57 -3.16
C THR A 326 -3.78 -13.69 -4.47
N GLN A 327 -3.32 -14.90 -4.84
CA GLN A 327 -2.57 -15.13 -6.09
C GLN A 327 -3.36 -14.73 -7.35
N LYS A 328 -4.69 -14.72 -7.30
CA LYS A 328 -5.55 -14.27 -8.40
C LYS A 328 -5.33 -12.80 -8.78
N TYR A 329 -4.79 -12.01 -7.87
CA TYR A 329 -4.54 -10.57 -8.02
C TYR A 329 -3.08 -10.23 -8.28
N LEU A 330 -2.20 -11.24 -8.43
CA LEU A 330 -0.81 -10.99 -8.76
C LEU A 330 -0.67 -10.48 -10.19
N LYS A 331 0.23 -9.51 -10.37
CA LYS A 331 0.67 -9.11 -11.70
C LYS A 331 1.38 -10.30 -12.32
N LYS A 332 0.96 -10.73 -13.50
CA LYS A 332 1.72 -11.73 -14.28
C LYS A 332 3.10 -11.13 -14.55
N PRO A 333 4.21 -11.89 -14.32
CA PRO A 333 5.51 -11.45 -14.74
C PRO A 333 5.41 -11.10 -16.23
N ALA A 334 5.84 -9.90 -16.62
CA ALA A 334 6.02 -9.59 -18.04
C ALA A 334 6.97 -10.67 -18.56
N LEU A 335 6.45 -11.59 -19.37
CA LEU A 335 7.29 -12.53 -20.11
C LEU A 335 8.33 -11.65 -20.81
N ALA A 336 9.60 -11.93 -20.55
CA ALA A 336 10.73 -11.24 -21.16
C ALA A 336 10.62 -11.42 -22.68
N LEU A 337 9.82 -10.56 -23.29
CA LEU A 337 9.82 -10.34 -24.73
C LEU A 337 11.00 -9.41 -24.99
N ASN A 338 12.11 -10.06 -25.35
CA ASN A 338 13.28 -9.53 -26.04
C ASN A 338 13.85 -8.19 -25.50
N SER A 339 14.95 -8.35 -24.80
CA SER A 339 16.04 -7.39 -24.66
C SER A 339 16.26 -6.54 -25.91
N ALA A 340 15.77 -5.32 -25.90
CA ALA A 340 16.32 -4.15 -26.58
C ALA A 340 15.26 -3.03 -26.60
N ALA A 341 15.01 -2.36 -25.48
CA ALA A 341 14.49 -1.01 -25.49
C ALA A 341 14.55 -0.42 -24.06
N SER A 342 15.38 0.60 -23.92
CA SER A 342 15.31 1.77 -23.02
C SER A 342 15.22 1.56 -21.51
N ASP A 343 16.28 2.05 -20.87
CA ASP A 343 16.52 2.25 -19.43
C ASP A 343 15.56 3.26 -18.73
N ASP A 344 14.45 3.64 -19.35
CA ASP A 344 13.58 4.73 -18.87
C ASP A 344 12.38 4.27 -18.00
N GLU A 345 12.13 2.98 -17.82
CA GLU A 345 10.99 2.51 -17.01
C GLU A 345 11.20 2.56 -15.48
N ASP A 346 12.43 2.76 -15.00
CA ASP A 346 12.73 2.82 -13.56
C ASP A 346 12.28 4.14 -12.90
N SER A 347 12.04 5.18 -13.69
CA SER A 347 11.61 6.50 -13.22
C SER A 347 10.12 6.53 -12.81
N GLU A 348 9.26 5.82 -13.52
CA GLU A 348 7.80 5.83 -13.23
C GLU A 348 7.42 5.14 -11.92
N PHE A 349 8.22 4.19 -11.44
CA PHE A 349 7.92 3.47 -10.20
C PHE A 349 8.37 4.24 -8.95
N GLU A 350 9.39 5.10 -9.05
CA GLU A 350 9.81 5.98 -7.95
C GLU A 350 8.83 7.13 -7.76
N ASP A 351 8.22 7.65 -8.83
CA ASP A 351 7.24 8.73 -8.77
C ASP A 351 5.88 8.28 -8.20
N LEU A 352 5.50 7.01 -8.36
CA LEU A 352 4.28 6.45 -7.76
C LEU A 352 4.31 6.39 -6.23
N PHE A 353 5.50 6.42 -5.62
CA PHE A 353 5.68 6.35 -4.16
C PHE A 353 6.28 7.62 -3.55
N ALA A 354 6.61 8.62 -4.36
CA ALA A 354 7.10 9.92 -3.91
C ALA A 354 5.95 10.81 -3.42
N PHE A 355 5.26 10.40 -2.36
CA PHE A 355 4.46 11.33 -1.56
C PHE A 355 5.41 12.18 -0.73
N ARG A 356 5.73 13.37 -1.27
CA ARG A 356 6.31 14.48 -0.51
C ARG A 356 5.25 15.31 0.15
#